data_251138ba0bfdd45727f247968ec757b0
#
_entry.id   251138ba0bfdd45727f247968ec757b0
#
_cell.length_a   1.000
_cell.length_b   1.000
_cell.length_c   1.000
_cell.angle_alpha   90.00
_cell.angle_beta   90.00
_cell.angle_gamma   90.00
#
_symmetry.space_group_name_H-M   'P 1'
#
loop_
_entity.id
_entity.type
_entity.pdbx_description
1 polymer ?
#
loop_
_entity_poly.entity_id
_entity_poly.type
_entity_poly.pdbx_seq_one_letter_code
_entity_poly.pdbx_strand_id
1 'polypeptide(L)'
;MTPRSICAVCCVLCCVLLLAACNEIPIEQSPIELPENVQSEQGSEQMPAPEQSTQKQTAGVTTSAPQTEAPKQTEAATTAPPATGEPTPASGIVTPGEKGYTYPEMEEDLAMLQETYGEHFTYESIGKSVDGREIYACVVGNPEAPRKIMITGGIHGREYLSSLVVMKQIEHYLSGYDTGSFGGMRYAQMLEDFAFIVLPMINPDGVMLALCGIESVQTPEVRQTLEKIFADNTREGLTSAEHINDYFAYNWKSNANGVDLNRNFALSNWVDVKTGILSPCFRNYKGPRAASEPETQAVSAYVQSLGEIEGMLAFHTAGQVVYWDCGVKGAVRQETFDLAQAVCEHTGYKFIYDEHLDASLNDWMTLDLGIPTVTVELASVIYPMPTSEFDAAWEQARELWVIAAQFFGE
;
A
#
# COMPACT_ATOMS: atom_id res chain seq x y z
N MET A 1 16.09 -22.47 64.47
CA MET A 1 16.24 -21.04 64.14
C MET A 1 16.87 -20.94 62.79
N THR A 2 16.09 -20.68 61.77
CA THR A 2 16.44 -20.66 60.32
C THR A 2 16.84 -19.24 59.93
N PRO A 3 17.84 -19.04 59.09
CA PRO A 3 18.26 -17.73 58.59
C PRO A 3 17.50 -17.37 57.32
N ARG A 4 16.50 -16.55 57.44
CA ARG A 4 15.83 -15.88 56.33
C ARG A 4 15.53 -14.45 56.77
N SER A 5 16.44 -13.51 56.59
CA SER A 5 16.17 -12.05 56.68
C SER A 5 17.48 -11.22 56.50
N ILE A 6 18.18 -11.39 55.36
CA ILE A 6 19.20 -10.44 54.93
C ILE A 6 19.27 -10.55 53.39
N CYS A 7 18.30 -9.97 52.70
CA CYS A 7 18.38 -9.77 51.24
C CYS A 7 17.40 -8.73 50.69
N ALA A 8 16.87 -7.86 51.52
CA ALA A 8 15.89 -6.86 51.06
C ALA A 8 16.34 -5.39 51.23
N VAL A 9 17.58 -5.11 51.63
CA VAL A 9 18.04 -3.73 51.90
C VAL A 9 19.13 -3.29 50.91
N CYS A 10 19.70 -4.15 50.07
CA CYS A 10 20.73 -3.79 49.11
C CYS A 10 20.23 -3.35 47.71
N CYS A 11 18.94 -3.51 47.38
CA CYS A 11 18.43 -3.12 46.04
C CYS A 11 17.87 -1.69 45.97
N VAL A 12 17.73 -0.97 47.07
CA VAL A 12 17.16 0.41 47.03
C VAL A 12 18.24 1.51 47.00
N LEU A 13 19.49 1.18 47.24
CA LEU A 13 20.58 2.18 47.24
C LEU A 13 21.35 2.31 45.91
N CYS A 14 21.11 1.47 44.94
CA CYS A 14 21.74 1.56 43.60
C CYS A 14 20.96 2.40 42.56
N CYS A 15 19.73 2.82 42.84
CA CYS A 15 18.92 3.59 41.89
C CYS A 15 18.95 5.11 42.09
N VAL A 16 19.69 5.63 43.06
CA VAL A 16 19.69 7.09 43.39
C VAL A 16 21.01 7.80 43.00
N LEU A 17 21.99 7.08 42.44
CA LEU A 17 23.31 7.67 42.08
C LEU A 17 23.62 7.73 40.58
N LEU A 18 22.63 7.62 39.68
CA LEU A 18 22.80 7.74 38.23
C LEU A 18 22.02 8.91 37.57
N LEU A 19 21.63 9.91 38.34
CA LEU A 19 20.91 11.09 37.85
C LEU A 19 21.67 12.42 38.08
N ALA A 20 22.98 12.45 37.98
CA ALA A 20 23.72 13.70 38.02
C ALA A 20 25.01 13.61 37.18
N ALA A 21 24.89 13.64 35.84
CA ALA A 21 25.93 14.10 34.93
C ALA A 21 25.40 14.10 33.46
N CYS A 22 24.60 15.11 33.12
CA CYS A 22 24.48 15.57 31.73
C CYS A 22 24.73 17.07 31.72
N ASN A 23 25.96 17.45 31.41
CA ASN A 23 26.35 18.82 31.13
C ASN A 23 25.77 19.25 29.78
N GLU A 24 25.17 20.43 29.78
CA GLU A 24 24.64 21.15 28.63
C GLU A 24 25.77 21.50 27.64
N ILE A 25 25.60 21.14 26.37
CA ILE A 25 26.38 21.67 25.24
C ILE A 25 25.51 22.74 24.57
N PRO A 26 25.93 23.99 24.43
CA PRO A 26 25.14 25.01 23.76
C PRO A 26 25.21 24.81 22.25
N ILE A 27 24.02 24.69 21.61
CA ILE A 27 23.88 24.71 20.17
C ILE A 27 23.72 26.15 19.72
N GLU A 28 24.72 26.66 19.04
CA GLU A 28 24.74 27.96 18.38
C GLU A 28 23.82 27.93 17.14
N GLN A 29 22.69 28.62 17.21
CA GLN A 29 21.78 28.78 16.09
C GLN A 29 22.18 30.00 15.27
N SER A 30 22.62 29.78 14.04
CA SER A 30 22.71 30.83 13.02
C SER A 30 21.43 30.83 12.18
N PRO A 31 20.79 31.97 11.95
CA PRO A 31 19.56 32.06 11.14
C PRO A 31 19.91 31.93 9.65
N ILE A 32 19.24 31.00 8.95
CA ILE A 32 19.26 30.94 7.50
C ILE A 32 18.09 31.80 7.00
N GLU A 33 18.39 32.88 6.32
CA GLU A 33 17.41 33.72 5.61
C GLU A 33 16.82 32.94 4.42
N LEU A 34 15.50 32.79 4.42
CA LEU A 34 14.71 32.27 3.30
C LEU A 34 14.40 33.41 2.32
N PRO A 35 14.47 33.20 0.99
CA PRO A 35 14.03 34.19 0.03
C PRO A 35 12.49 34.29 0.02
N GLU A 36 11.98 35.51 0.11
CA GLU A 36 10.58 35.87 -0.04
C GLU A 36 10.09 35.63 -1.49
N ASN A 37 8.83 35.21 -1.60
CA ASN A 37 7.96 35.12 -2.76
C ASN A 37 7.86 33.77 -3.50
N VAL A 38 6.93 32.94 -3.00
CA VAL A 38 5.98 32.21 -3.86
C VAL A 38 4.60 32.28 -3.20
N GLN A 39 3.68 32.94 -3.87
CA GLN A 39 2.27 33.05 -3.46
C GLN A 39 1.61 31.67 -3.55
N SER A 40 1.02 31.23 -2.45
CA SER A 40 0.18 30.03 -2.37
C SER A 40 -1.15 30.27 -3.06
N GLU A 41 -1.39 29.61 -4.18
CA GLU A 41 -2.75 29.42 -4.69
C GLU A 41 -3.40 28.25 -3.94
N GLN A 42 -4.31 28.57 -3.04
CA GLN A 42 -5.24 27.64 -2.44
C GLN A 42 -6.34 27.31 -3.47
N GLY A 43 -6.21 26.18 -4.15
CA GLY A 43 -7.28 25.60 -4.95
C GLY A 43 -8.09 24.61 -4.11
N SER A 44 -9.20 25.07 -3.55
CA SER A 44 -10.23 24.18 -2.99
C SER A 44 -11.03 23.58 -4.14
N GLU A 45 -10.76 22.36 -4.55
CA GLU A 45 -11.63 21.63 -5.47
C GLU A 45 -12.82 21.02 -4.71
N GLN A 46 -13.96 21.73 -4.83
CA GLN A 46 -15.28 21.16 -4.56
C GLN A 46 -15.67 20.22 -5.69
N MET A 47 -15.97 18.97 -5.39
CA MET A 47 -16.55 18.02 -6.33
C MET A 47 -17.94 18.47 -6.78
N PRO A 48 -18.26 18.47 -8.10
CA PRO A 48 -19.61 18.74 -8.58
C PRO A 48 -20.54 17.55 -8.38
N ALA A 49 -21.77 17.85 -7.97
CA ALA A 49 -22.88 16.91 -7.89
C ALA A 49 -23.34 16.45 -9.29
N PRO A 50 -23.93 15.23 -9.44
CA PRO A 50 -24.39 14.75 -10.74
C PRO A 50 -25.67 15.49 -11.21
N GLU A 51 -25.58 16.12 -12.37
CA GLU A 51 -26.74 16.72 -13.05
C GLU A 51 -27.61 15.65 -13.70
N GLN A 52 -28.90 15.73 -13.41
CA GLN A 52 -29.95 14.95 -14.08
C GLN A 52 -30.20 15.51 -15.48
N SER A 53 -30.09 14.66 -16.49
CA SER A 53 -30.41 14.97 -17.87
C SER A 53 -31.91 14.96 -18.11
N THR A 54 -32.52 16.10 -18.39
CA THR A 54 -33.83 16.21 -19.05
C THR A 54 -33.64 16.43 -20.53
N GLN A 55 -34.11 15.49 -21.35
CA GLN A 55 -34.22 15.60 -22.79
C GLN A 55 -35.22 16.67 -23.19
N LYS A 56 -34.83 17.54 -24.14
CA LYS A 56 -35.78 18.23 -25.01
C LYS A 56 -35.23 18.33 -26.44
N GLN A 57 -35.91 17.64 -27.35
CA GLN A 57 -35.73 17.72 -28.79
C GLN A 57 -36.18 19.11 -29.29
N THR A 58 -35.44 19.69 -30.22
CA THR A 58 -36.02 20.37 -31.43
C THR A 58 -34.95 20.62 -32.50
N ALA A 59 -35.40 20.40 -33.71
CA ALA A 59 -34.90 20.42 -35.05
C ALA A 59 -33.96 21.55 -35.53
N GLY A 60 -32.98 21.16 -36.35
CA GLY A 60 -32.65 21.59 -37.68
C GLY A 60 -32.17 23.01 -37.94
N VAL A 61 -30.99 23.14 -38.55
CA VAL A 61 -30.73 23.77 -39.85
C VAL A 61 -29.24 23.66 -40.21
N THR A 62 -28.95 23.20 -41.40
CA THR A 62 -27.69 23.07 -42.11
C THR A 62 -27.06 24.41 -42.49
N THR A 63 -25.71 24.53 -42.38
CA THR A 63 -24.90 25.26 -43.37
C THR A 63 -23.42 24.82 -43.31
N SER A 64 -22.84 24.69 -44.47
CA SER A 64 -21.55 24.08 -44.85
C SER A 64 -20.37 25.06 -44.78
N ALA A 65 -19.20 24.48 -44.38
CA ALA A 65 -17.80 24.63 -44.84
C ALA A 65 -17.08 26.00 -44.65
N PRO A 66 -15.74 26.11 -44.65
CA PRO A 66 -14.76 25.19 -45.27
C PRO A 66 -13.57 24.74 -44.40
N GLN A 67 -12.90 23.73 -44.90
CA GLN A 67 -11.69 23.08 -44.39
C GLN A 67 -10.47 24.00 -44.42
N THR A 68 -9.66 23.97 -43.38
CA THR A 68 -8.24 24.35 -43.43
C THR A 68 -7.38 23.21 -42.92
N GLU A 69 -6.43 22.79 -43.75
CA GLU A 69 -5.49 21.69 -43.50
C GLU A 69 -4.57 21.99 -42.31
N ALA A 70 -4.39 21.00 -41.44
CA ALA A 70 -3.36 20.97 -40.40
C ALA A 70 -2.11 20.22 -40.90
N PRO A 71 -0.89 20.61 -40.48
CA PRO A 71 0.33 20.03 -40.99
C PRO A 71 0.58 18.63 -40.36
N LYS A 72 1.10 17.70 -41.20
CA LYS A 72 1.54 16.36 -40.85
C LYS A 72 2.60 16.40 -39.77
N GLN A 73 2.31 15.79 -38.64
CA GLN A 73 3.32 15.32 -37.67
C GLN A 73 3.88 13.98 -38.12
N THR A 74 5.20 13.92 -38.22
CA THR A 74 5.99 12.74 -38.51
C THR A 74 5.96 11.82 -37.28
N GLU A 75 5.42 10.62 -37.41
CA GLU A 75 5.49 9.56 -36.41
C GLU A 75 6.95 9.09 -36.28
N ALA A 76 7.52 9.25 -35.10
CA ALA A 76 8.69 8.52 -34.68
C ALA A 76 8.21 7.18 -34.10
N ALA A 77 8.38 6.11 -34.88
CA ALA A 77 8.12 4.75 -34.43
C ALA A 77 9.13 4.36 -33.35
N THR A 78 8.69 4.32 -32.10
CA THR A 78 9.42 3.65 -31.01
C THR A 78 9.09 2.17 -31.12
N THR A 79 10.02 1.39 -31.65
CA THR A 79 9.93 -0.08 -31.68
C THR A 79 10.25 -0.60 -30.28
N ALA A 80 9.22 -1.10 -29.60
CA ALA A 80 9.39 -1.96 -28.45
C ALA A 80 10.13 -3.26 -28.87
N PRO A 81 11.02 -3.82 -28.03
CA PRO A 81 11.67 -5.10 -28.34
C PRO A 81 10.62 -6.22 -28.41
N PRO A 82 10.82 -7.23 -29.28
CA PRO A 82 9.83 -8.30 -29.46
C PRO A 82 9.75 -9.15 -28.17
N ALA A 83 8.54 -9.29 -27.66
CA ALA A 83 8.21 -10.27 -26.64
C ALA A 83 8.42 -11.67 -27.21
N THR A 84 9.39 -12.40 -26.69
CA THR A 84 9.63 -13.79 -27.06
C THR A 84 8.82 -14.69 -26.14
N GLY A 85 7.80 -15.32 -26.69
CA GLY A 85 7.12 -16.48 -26.15
C GLY A 85 6.09 -16.17 -25.07
N GLU A 86 4.84 -15.98 -25.48
CA GLU A 86 3.70 -16.08 -24.56
C GLU A 86 3.59 -17.52 -24.05
N PRO A 87 3.61 -17.77 -22.73
CA PRO A 87 3.06 -19.01 -22.20
C PRO A 87 1.54 -18.93 -22.36
N THR A 88 0.96 -19.92 -23.04
CA THR A 88 -0.50 -20.13 -23.07
C THR A 88 -0.99 -20.21 -21.63
N PRO A 89 -1.98 -19.43 -21.20
CA PRO A 89 -2.48 -19.54 -19.84
C PRO A 89 -3.17 -20.89 -19.67
N ALA A 90 -2.50 -21.84 -19.04
CA ALA A 90 -3.20 -22.82 -18.24
C ALA A 90 -4.03 -22.02 -17.22
N SER A 91 -5.26 -22.46 -16.92
CA SER A 91 -6.11 -21.82 -15.92
C SER A 91 -5.27 -21.54 -14.66
N GLY A 92 -4.90 -20.28 -14.44
CA GLY A 92 -3.99 -19.92 -13.35
C GLY A 92 -4.64 -20.19 -12.00
N ILE A 93 -3.84 -20.34 -10.95
CA ILE A 93 -4.31 -20.45 -9.56
C ILE A 93 -5.01 -19.14 -9.19
N VAL A 94 -4.31 -18.03 -9.32
CA VAL A 94 -4.82 -16.70 -8.96
C VAL A 94 -5.62 -16.11 -10.13
N THR A 95 -6.91 -15.92 -9.93
CA THR A 95 -7.81 -15.34 -10.93
C THR A 95 -8.75 -14.32 -10.29
N PRO A 96 -9.14 -13.25 -11.04
CA PRO A 96 -10.15 -12.32 -10.51
C PRO A 96 -11.47 -13.05 -10.25
N GLY A 97 -12.01 -12.89 -9.05
CA GLY A 97 -13.34 -13.35 -8.72
C GLY A 97 -14.44 -12.48 -9.35
N GLU A 98 -15.68 -12.94 -9.28
CA GLU A 98 -16.84 -12.22 -9.85
C GLU A 98 -17.02 -10.82 -9.23
N LYS A 99 -16.75 -10.68 -7.93
CA LYS A 99 -16.93 -9.44 -7.18
C LYS A 99 -15.63 -8.66 -6.92
N GLY A 100 -14.50 -9.22 -7.29
CA GLY A 100 -13.17 -8.73 -6.94
C GLY A 100 -12.29 -9.86 -6.44
N TYR A 101 -11.44 -9.61 -5.44
CA TYR A 101 -10.57 -10.62 -4.86
C TYR A 101 -10.77 -10.66 -3.34
N THR A 102 -11.50 -11.65 -2.87
CA THR A 102 -11.91 -11.80 -1.48
C THR A 102 -10.84 -12.48 -0.63
N TYR A 103 -10.96 -12.33 0.69
CA TYR A 103 -10.07 -12.99 1.64
C TYR A 103 -10.11 -14.55 1.56
N PRO A 104 -11.29 -15.22 1.44
CA PRO A 104 -11.31 -16.66 1.25
C PRO A 104 -10.64 -17.13 -0.07
N GLU A 105 -10.81 -16.39 -1.18
CA GLU A 105 -10.12 -16.69 -2.44
C GLU A 105 -8.59 -16.60 -2.24
N MET A 106 -8.10 -15.59 -1.51
CA MET A 106 -6.68 -15.50 -1.19
C MET A 106 -6.18 -16.68 -0.35
N GLU A 107 -6.94 -17.13 0.66
CA GLU A 107 -6.56 -18.29 1.49
C GLU A 107 -6.48 -19.58 0.65
N GLU A 108 -7.45 -19.80 -0.25
CA GLU A 108 -7.45 -20.94 -1.16
C GLU A 108 -6.24 -20.89 -2.12
N ASP A 109 -5.97 -19.72 -2.72
CA ASP A 109 -4.85 -19.51 -3.62
C ASP A 109 -3.50 -19.69 -2.92
N LEU A 110 -3.33 -19.18 -1.69
CA LEU A 110 -2.11 -19.39 -0.89
C LEU A 110 -1.84 -20.88 -0.63
N ALA A 111 -2.87 -21.64 -0.30
CA ALA A 111 -2.74 -23.09 -0.08
C ALA A 111 -2.37 -23.82 -1.40
N MET A 112 -2.99 -23.45 -2.52
CA MET A 112 -2.69 -24.03 -3.83
C MET A 112 -1.27 -23.67 -4.31
N LEU A 113 -0.83 -22.43 -4.08
CA LEU A 113 0.53 -21.99 -4.40
C LEU A 113 1.56 -22.76 -3.58
N GLN A 114 1.29 -22.96 -2.28
CA GLN A 114 2.17 -23.75 -1.39
C GLN A 114 2.23 -25.22 -1.81
N GLU A 115 1.11 -25.82 -2.20
CA GLU A 115 1.08 -27.20 -2.70
C GLU A 115 1.85 -27.34 -4.01
N THR A 116 1.74 -26.34 -4.91
CA THR A 116 2.32 -26.42 -6.25
C THR A 116 3.79 -26.02 -6.28
N TYR A 117 4.18 -24.99 -5.53
CA TYR A 117 5.49 -24.33 -5.61
C TYR A 117 6.24 -24.28 -4.27
N GLY A 118 5.95 -25.18 -3.33
CA GLY A 118 6.47 -25.15 -1.96
C GLY A 118 7.99 -25.21 -1.82
N GLU A 119 8.74 -25.48 -2.90
CA GLU A 119 10.20 -25.37 -2.94
C GLU A 119 10.67 -23.90 -2.92
N HIS A 120 9.88 -22.99 -3.51
CA HIS A 120 10.20 -21.56 -3.67
C HIS A 120 9.15 -20.64 -3.06
N PHE A 121 8.19 -21.18 -2.33
CA PHE A 121 7.08 -20.45 -1.75
C PHE A 121 6.71 -20.98 -0.37
N THR A 122 6.62 -20.09 0.60
CA THR A 122 6.06 -20.36 1.92
C THR A 122 5.20 -19.19 2.37
N TYR A 123 4.21 -19.45 3.21
CA TYR A 123 3.45 -18.41 3.88
C TYR A 123 3.17 -18.75 5.34
N GLU A 124 2.99 -17.72 6.15
CA GLU A 124 2.66 -17.86 7.57
C GLU A 124 1.73 -16.74 8.02
N SER A 125 0.98 -16.97 9.09
CA SER A 125 0.23 -15.91 9.76
C SER A 125 1.18 -15.11 10.65
N ILE A 126 1.19 -13.79 10.48
CA ILE A 126 1.97 -12.86 11.31
C ILE A 126 1.13 -12.21 12.41
N GLY A 127 -0.19 -12.44 12.40
CA GLY A 127 -1.13 -11.89 13.37
C GLY A 127 -2.56 -11.97 12.89
N LYS A 128 -3.45 -11.31 13.63
CA LYS A 128 -4.89 -11.26 13.30
C LYS A 128 -5.39 -9.84 13.19
N SER A 129 -6.37 -9.66 12.29
CA SER A 129 -7.16 -8.43 12.18
C SER A 129 -8.11 -8.24 13.37
N VAL A 130 -8.75 -7.08 13.42
CA VAL A 130 -9.77 -6.75 14.45
C VAL A 130 -10.90 -7.78 14.49
N ASP A 131 -11.37 -8.26 13.34
CA ASP A 131 -12.47 -9.24 13.23
C ASP A 131 -11.95 -10.70 13.21
N GLY A 132 -10.65 -10.92 13.49
CA GLY A 132 -10.04 -12.24 13.74
C GLY A 132 -9.52 -12.97 12.52
N ARG A 133 -9.48 -12.36 11.32
CA ARG A 133 -8.85 -12.93 10.12
C ARG A 133 -7.34 -12.93 10.26
N GLU A 134 -6.70 -13.99 9.76
CA GLU A 134 -5.24 -14.07 9.73
C GLU A 134 -4.68 -13.01 8.76
N ILE A 135 -3.52 -12.44 9.12
CA ILE A 135 -2.73 -11.58 8.26
C ILE A 135 -1.54 -12.40 7.80
N TYR A 136 -1.45 -12.64 6.49
CA TYR A 136 -0.43 -13.51 5.94
C TYR A 136 0.77 -12.75 5.42
N ALA A 137 1.97 -13.29 5.70
CA ALA A 137 3.20 -12.95 5.03
C ALA A 137 3.68 -14.15 4.22
N CYS A 138 4.11 -13.89 2.99
CA CYS A 138 4.66 -14.90 2.09
C CYS A 138 6.15 -14.62 1.88
N VAL A 139 6.93 -15.70 1.72
CA VAL A 139 8.31 -15.64 1.23
C VAL A 139 8.34 -16.33 -0.12
N VAL A 140 8.76 -15.58 -1.15
CA VAL A 140 8.87 -16.05 -2.53
C VAL A 140 10.34 -16.02 -2.94
N GLY A 141 10.87 -17.13 -3.41
CA GLY A 141 12.28 -17.32 -3.73
C GLY A 141 13.07 -17.99 -2.60
N ASN A 142 14.36 -17.73 -2.54
CA ASN A 142 15.24 -18.32 -1.55
C ASN A 142 15.08 -17.64 -0.18
N PRO A 143 14.55 -18.30 0.87
CA PRO A 143 14.37 -17.68 2.19
C PRO A 143 15.68 -17.29 2.86
N GLU A 144 16.80 -17.94 2.48
CA GLU A 144 18.14 -17.68 2.99
C GLU A 144 18.88 -16.60 2.16
N ALA A 145 18.25 -16.03 1.13
CA ALA A 145 18.87 -14.96 0.35
C ALA A 145 19.22 -13.78 1.28
N PRO A 146 20.42 -13.22 1.14
CA PRO A 146 20.86 -12.11 1.99
C PRO A 146 20.09 -10.82 1.72
N ARG A 147 19.48 -10.71 0.55
CA ARG A 147 18.78 -9.52 0.05
C ARG A 147 17.28 -9.74 0.07
N LYS A 148 16.55 -8.81 0.65
CA LYS A 148 15.09 -8.89 0.77
C LYS A 148 14.43 -7.66 0.15
N ILE A 149 13.39 -7.89 -0.65
CA ILE A 149 12.53 -6.85 -1.19
C ILE A 149 11.12 -7.09 -0.68
N MET A 150 10.50 -6.04 -0.13
CA MET A 150 9.14 -6.15 0.41
C MET A 150 8.11 -5.69 -0.63
N ILE A 151 7.00 -6.42 -0.71
CA ILE A 151 5.88 -6.15 -1.60
C ILE A 151 4.60 -6.14 -0.78
N THR A 152 3.77 -5.11 -0.90
CA THR A 152 2.55 -5.04 -0.10
C THR A 152 1.32 -4.70 -0.94
N GLY A 153 0.15 -5.21 -0.52
CA GLY A 153 -1.15 -4.88 -1.11
C GLY A 153 -2.25 -4.86 -0.04
N GLY A 154 -3.42 -4.38 -0.41
CA GLY A 154 -4.63 -4.48 0.40
C GLY A 154 -4.58 -3.81 1.76
N ILE A 155 -3.82 -2.73 1.95
CA ILE A 155 -3.81 -1.97 3.20
C ILE A 155 -5.09 -1.13 3.35
N HIS A 156 -5.67 -0.67 2.24
CA HIS A 156 -6.96 -0.01 2.21
C HIS A 156 -8.04 -0.96 1.70
N GLY A 157 -9.17 -1.04 2.41
CA GLY A 157 -10.20 -2.04 2.13
C GLY A 157 -10.76 -2.01 0.70
N ARG A 158 -11.12 -0.84 0.17
CA ARG A 158 -11.68 -0.71 -1.20
C ARG A 158 -10.67 -0.90 -2.33
N GLU A 159 -9.39 -1.10 -2.00
CA GLU A 159 -8.29 -1.22 -2.95
C GLU A 159 -7.86 -2.68 -3.18
N TYR A 160 -8.83 -3.59 -3.13
CA TYR A 160 -8.64 -5.05 -3.25
C TYR A 160 -7.99 -5.50 -4.57
N LEU A 161 -8.02 -4.68 -5.62
CA LEU A 161 -7.29 -4.96 -6.86
C LEU A 161 -5.77 -5.04 -6.62
N SER A 162 -5.23 -4.27 -5.68
CA SER A 162 -3.82 -4.35 -5.30
C SER A 162 -3.46 -5.71 -4.71
N SER A 163 -4.34 -6.31 -3.90
CA SER A 163 -4.16 -7.68 -3.39
C SER A 163 -4.14 -8.71 -4.53
N LEU A 164 -5.07 -8.59 -5.48
CA LEU A 164 -5.14 -9.50 -6.64
C LEU A 164 -3.87 -9.40 -7.50
N VAL A 165 -3.39 -8.19 -7.79
CA VAL A 165 -2.17 -7.98 -8.59
C VAL A 165 -0.96 -8.59 -7.88
N VAL A 166 -0.82 -8.34 -6.57
CA VAL A 166 0.30 -8.88 -5.77
C VAL A 166 0.27 -10.42 -5.72
N MET A 167 -0.90 -11.02 -5.49
CA MET A 167 -1.04 -12.48 -5.53
C MET A 167 -0.75 -13.07 -6.92
N LYS A 168 -1.19 -12.38 -7.98
CA LYS A 168 -0.89 -12.79 -9.36
C LYS A 168 0.59 -12.67 -9.69
N GLN A 169 1.30 -11.69 -9.13
CA GLN A 169 2.76 -11.60 -9.25
C GLN A 169 3.45 -12.80 -8.61
N ILE A 170 3.02 -13.26 -7.44
CA ILE A 170 3.54 -14.48 -6.81
C ILE A 170 3.43 -15.66 -7.80
N GLU A 171 2.23 -15.92 -8.32
CA GLU A 171 2.03 -17.01 -9.27
C GLU A 171 2.86 -16.84 -10.56
N HIS A 172 2.93 -15.62 -11.09
CA HIS A 172 3.67 -15.30 -12.32
C HIS A 172 5.15 -15.69 -12.21
N TYR A 173 5.80 -15.28 -11.14
CA TYR A 173 7.22 -15.56 -10.96
C TYR A 173 7.49 -17.03 -10.61
N LEU A 174 6.62 -17.66 -9.84
CA LEU A 174 6.74 -19.08 -9.51
C LEU A 174 6.49 -19.98 -10.71
N SER A 175 5.42 -19.74 -11.45
CA SER A 175 5.11 -20.52 -12.67
C SER A 175 6.13 -20.30 -13.80
N GLY A 176 6.72 -19.12 -13.85
CA GLY A 176 7.77 -18.75 -14.79
C GLY A 176 9.19 -19.07 -14.34
N TYR A 177 9.40 -19.72 -13.18
CA TYR A 177 10.71 -19.93 -12.58
C TYR A 177 11.79 -20.41 -13.55
N ASP A 178 11.53 -21.52 -14.26
CA ASP A 178 12.51 -22.12 -15.16
C ASP A 178 12.66 -21.43 -16.51
N THR A 179 11.63 -20.74 -16.98
CA THR A 179 11.54 -20.28 -18.39
C THR A 179 11.39 -18.78 -18.55
N GLY A 180 10.93 -18.09 -17.50
CA GLY A 180 10.65 -16.66 -17.53
C GLY A 180 11.90 -15.81 -17.41
N SER A 181 11.84 -14.64 -18.07
CA SER A 181 12.87 -13.61 -17.96
C SER A 181 12.31 -12.26 -18.39
N PHE A 182 12.83 -11.20 -17.80
CA PHE A 182 12.53 -9.83 -18.20
C PHE A 182 13.77 -8.95 -18.05
N GLY A 183 13.97 -7.99 -18.97
CA GLY A 183 15.11 -7.07 -18.91
C GLY A 183 16.50 -7.73 -18.84
N GLY A 184 16.63 -8.98 -19.32
CA GLY A 184 17.88 -9.76 -19.24
C GLY A 184 18.06 -10.56 -17.95
N MET A 185 17.21 -10.39 -16.93
CA MET A 185 17.21 -11.17 -15.69
C MET A 185 16.26 -12.35 -15.80
N ARG A 186 16.73 -13.59 -15.52
CA ARG A 186 15.87 -14.77 -15.41
C ARG A 186 15.16 -14.80 -14.07
N TYR A 187 13.91 -15.28 -14.04
CA TYR A 187 13.15 -15.36 -12.78
C TYR A 187 13.80 -16.30 -11.78
N ALA A 188 14.35 -17.45 -12.22
CA ALA A 188 15.09 -18.32 -11.31
C ALA A 188 16.28 -17.60 -10.65
N GLN A 189 17.08 -16.85 -11.40
CA GLN A 189 18.18 -16.08 -10.84
C GLN A 189 17.71 -15.05 -9.83
N MET A 190 16.67 -14.28 -10.18
CA MET A 190 16.08 -13.29 -9.29
C MET A 190 15.61 -13.90 -7.96
N LEU A 191 14.89 -15.03 -8.04
CA LEU A 191 14.33 -15.72 -6.87
C LEU A 191 15.38 -16.48 -6.04
N GLU A 192 16.57 -16.75 -6.61
CA GLU A 192 17.72 -17.27 -5.85
C GLU A 192 18.52 -16.15 -5.16
N ASP A 193 18.65 -14.99 -5.81
CA ASP A 193 19.43 -13.85 -5.30
C ASP A 193 18.66 -13.02 -4.27
N PHE A 194 17.32 -13.02 -4.34
CA PHE A 194 16.44 -12.26 -3.46
C PHE A 194 15.36 -13.13 -2.81
N ALA A 195 15.03 -12.81 -1.55
CA ALA A 195 13.78 -13.23 -0.91
C ALA A 195 12.75 -12.09 -1.06
N PHE A 196 11.65 -12.34 -1.76
CA PHE A 196 10.55 -11.39 -1.81
C PHE A 196 9.61 -11.65 -0.62
N ILE A 197 9.50 -10.66 0.24
CA ILE A 197 8.62 -10.67 1.41
C ILE A 197 7.31 -10.02 1.01
N VAL A 198 6.25 -10.81 0.91
CA VAL A 198 4.98 -10.34 0.33
C VAL A 198 3.87 -10.35 1.37
N LEU A 199 3.24 -9.19 1.58
CA LEU A 199 2.03 -9.04 2.39
C LEU A 199 0.86 -8.72 1.45
N PRO A 200 0.14 -9.73 0.96
CA PRO A 200 -0.82 -9.52 -0.12
C PRO A 200 -2.10 -8.78 0.31
N MET A 201 -2.49 -8.89 1.58
CA MET A 201 -3.72 -8.28 2.10
C MET A 201 -3.53 -7.89 3.57
N ILE A 202 -3.02 -6.68 3.80
CA ILE A 202 -2.74 -6.18 5.18
C ILE A 202 -4.03 -5.93 5.96
N ASN A 203 -5.12 -5.55 5.28
CA ASN A 203 -6.41 -5.20 5.86
C ASN A 203 -7.53 -6.14 5.38
N PRO A 204 -7.53 -7.42 5.81
CA PRO A 204 -8.51 -8.39 5.33
C PRO A 204 -9.95 -8.02 5.71
N ASP A 205 -10.17 -7.40 6.87
CA ASP A 205 -11.49 -6.94 7.28
C ASP A 205 -12.01 -5.82 6.39
N GLY A 206 -11.16 -4.84 6.09
CA GLY A 206 -11.51 -3.73 5.22
C GLY A 206 -11.84 -4.19 3.80
N VAL A 207 -11.07 -5.15 3.26
CA VAL A 207 -11.32 -5.74 1.93
C VAL A 207 -12.67 -6.46 1.92
N MET A 208 -12.94 -7.29 2.93
CA MET A 208 -14.22 -8.00 3.02
C MET A 208 -15.41 -7.05 3.19
N LEU A 209 -15.26 -5.96 3.97
CA LEU A 209 -16.29 -4.92 4.08
C LEU A 209 -16.55 -4.23 2.74
N ALA A 210 -15.53 -3.90 1.97
CA ALA A 210 -15.68 -3.25 0.68
C ALA A 210 -16.35 -4.16 -0.38
N LEU A 211 -16.02 -5.46 -0.39
CA LEU A 211 -16.53 -6.42 -1.36
C LEU A 211 -17.88 -7.04 -0.98
N CYS A 212 -18.06 -7.37 0.30
CA CYS A 212 -19.16 -8.18 0.80
C CYS A 212 -20.07 -7.44 1.80
N GLY A 213 -19.71 -6.21 2.16
CA GLY A 213 -20.50 -5.39 3.08
C GLY A 213 -20.48 -5.88 4.52
N ILE A 214 -21.41 -5.36 5.31
CA ILE A 214 -21.54 -5.63 6.75
C ILE A 214 -21.82 -7.12 7.06
N GLU A 215 -22.34 -7.86 6.10
CA GLU A 215 -22.62 -9.29 6.26
C GLU A 215 -21.35 -10.16 6.31
N SER A 216 -20.21 -9.61 5.90
CA SER A 216 -18.91 -10.30 6.00
C SER A 216 -18.30 -10.29 7.40
N VAL A 217 -18.84 -9.49 8.31
CA VAL A 217 -18.34 -9.35 9.69
C VAL A 217 -18.61 -10.61 10.50
N GLN A 218 -17.57 -11.13 11.16
CA GLN A 218 -17.62 -12.40 11.86
C GLN A 218 -18.14 -12.25 13.30
N THR A 219 -17.87 -11.12 13.95
CA THR A 219 -18.20 -10.92 15.37
C THR A 219 -19.28 -9.86 15.58
N PRO A 220 -20.26 -10.09 16.48
CA PRO A 220 -21.32 -9.12 16.77
C PRO A 220 -20.81 -7.77 17.27
N GLU A 221 -19.72 -7.75 18.02
CA GLU A 221 -19.12 -6.57 18.62
C GLU A 221 -18.53 -5.66 17.54
N VAL A 222 -17.84 -6.25 16.55
CA VAL A 222 -17.31 -5.53 15.39
C VAL A 222 -18.46 -4.98 14.54
N ARG A 223 -19.54 -5.77 14.33
CA ARG A 223 -20.73 -5.30 13.61
C ARG A 223 -21.33 -4.08 14.27
N GLN A 224 -21.54 -4.09 15.57
CA GLN A 224 -22.10 -2.95 16.32
C GLN A 224 -21.18 -1.71 16.20
N THR A 225 -19.88 -1.92 16.25
CA THR A 225 -18.89 -0.84 16.09
C THR A 225 -19.02 -0.19 14.71
N LEU A 226 -19.10 -0.97 13.64
CA LEU A 226 -19.21 -0.49 12.26
C LEU A 226 -20.54 0.21 11.99
N GLU A 227 -21.66 -0.34 12.50
CA GLU A 227 -22.99 0.30 12.42
C GLU A 227 -22.99 1.66 13.14
N LYS A 228 -22.31 1.75 14.29
CA LYS A 228 -22.15 3.00 15.01
C LYS A 228 -21.30 3.99 14.22
N ILE A 229 -20.17 3.57 13.65
CA ILE A 229 -19.31 4.42 12.81
C ILE A 229 -20.10 4.98 11.64
N PHE A 230 -20.88 4.14 10.93
CA PHE A 230 -21.72 4.58 9.83
C PHE A 230 -22.75 5.65 10.28
N ALA A 231 -23.46 5.40 11.39
CA ALA A 231 -24.42 6.33 11.95
C ALA A 231 -23.79 7.65 12.39
N ASP A 232 -22.62 7.61 13.01
CA ASP A 232 -21.89 8.80 13.45
C ASP A 232 -21.37 9.60 12.22
N ASN A 233 -20.80 8.95 11.23
CA ASN A 233 -20.31 9.61 10.01
C ASN A 233 -21.44 10.22 9.19
N THR A 234 -22.61 9.58 9.15
CA THR A 234 -23.81 10.12 8.51
C THR A 234 -24.29 11.36 9.24
N ARG A 235 -24.39 11.31 10.59
CA ARG A 235 -24.80 12.43 11.42
C ARG A 235 -23.85 13.64 11.31
N GLU A 236 -22.55 13.38 11.14
CA GLU A 236 -21.52 14.39 10.99
C GLU A 236 -21.37 14.91 9.56
N GLY A 237 -22.12 14.34 8.60
CA GLY A 237 -22.07 14.73 7.20
C GLY A 237 -20.78 14.31 6.47
N LEU A 238 -20.07 13.31 7.01
CA LEU A 238 -18.85 12.78 6.41
C LEU A 238 -19.16 11.82 5.25
N THR A 239 -20.35 11.29 5.16
CA THR A 239 -20.83 10.46 4.06
C THR A 239 -22.24 10.85 3.64
N SER A 240 -22.55 10.67 2.36
CA SER A 240 -23.91 10.77 1.79
C SER A 240 -24.52 9.41 1.44
N ALA A 241 -23.86 8.30 1.79
CA ALA A 241 -24.38 6.97 1.55
C ALA A 241 -25.67 6.74 2.35
N GLU A 242 -26.72 6.28 1.66
CA GLU A 242 -28.00 5.97 2.28
C GLU A 242 -28.01 4.59 2.94
N HIS A 243 -27.18 3.66 2.42
CA HIS A 243 -27.04 2.31 2.90
C HIS A 243 -25.61 2.00 3.33
N ILE A 244 -25.48 1.23 4.42
CA ILE A 244 -24.18 0.90 5.01
C ILE A 244 -23.28 0.12 4.04
N ASN A 245 -23.84 -0.73 3.19
CA ASN A 245 -23.03 -1.47 2.19
C ASN A 245 -22.50 -0.57 1.08
N ASP A 246 -23.24 0.44 0.66
CA ASP A 246 -22.74 1.45 -0.27
C ASP A 246 -21.62 2.28 0.36
N TYR A 247 -21.76 2.60 1.66
CA TYR A 247 -20.70 3.27 2.41
C TYR A 247 -19.40 2.48 2.40
N PHE A 248 -19.44 1.16 2.59
CA PHE A 248 -18.26 0.31 2.51
C PHE A 248 -17.72 0.19 1.09
N ALA A 249 -18.56 -0.13 0.12
CA ALA A 249 -18.13 -0.36 -1.26
C ALA A 249 -17.45 0.84 -1.90
N TYR A 250 -17.97 2.04 -1.67
CA TYR A 250 -17.44 3.26 -2.32
C TYR A 250 -16.34 3.97 -1.54
N ASN A 251 -16.34 3.86 -0.19
CA ASN A 251 -15.53 4.76 0.62
C ASN A 251 -14.49 4.07 1.48
N TRP A 252 -14.68 2.79 1.87
CA TRP A 252 -13.98 2.19 3.00
C TRP A 252 -12.50 1.90 2.73
N LYS A 253 -11.61 2.68 3.36
CA LYS A 253 -10.16 2.47 3.40
C LYS A 253 -9.71 1.86 4.72
N SER A 254 -10.43 2.12 5.79
CA SER A 254 -10.06 1.79 7.17
C SER A 254 -10.18 0.30 7.50
N ASN A 255 -9.65 -0.11 8.65
CA ASN A 255 -9.91 -1.43 9.22
C ASN A 255 -11.28 -1.49 9.91
N ALA A 256 -11.59 -2.60 10.59
CA ALA A 256 -12.89 -2.78 11.23
C ALA A 256 -13.14 -1.89 12.47
N ASN A 257 -12.12 -1.21 12.99
CA ASN A 257 -12.25 -0.16 14.00
C ASN A 257 -12.46 1.25 13.41
N GLY A 258 -12.52 1.39 12.09
CA GLY A 258 -12.60 2.69 11.42
C GLY A 258 -11.30 3.48 11.50
N VAL A 259 -10.17 2.81 11.65
CA VAL A 259 -8.83 3.39 11.64
C VAL A 259 -8.19 3.17 10.27
N ASP A 260 -7.69 4.23 9.67
CA ASP A 260 -6.90 4.15 8.45
C ASP A 260 -5.51 3.60 8.80
N LEU A 261 -5.24 2.35 8.43
CA LEU A 261 -3.99 1.67 8.78
C LEU A 261 -2.78 2.41 8.22
N ASN A 262 -2.93 3.03 7.05
CA ASN A 262 -1.89 3.83 6.40
C ASN A 262 -1.74 5.24 6.99
N ARG A 263 -2.23 5.44 8.22
CA ARG A 263 -2.07 6.60 9.11
C ARG A 263 -1.70 6.18 10.54
N ASN A 264 -1.53 4.87 10.78
CA ASN A 264 -1.45 4.32 12.14
C ASN A 264 -0.07 3.72 12.49
N PHE A 265 0.91 3.71 11.60
CA PHE A 265 2.25 3.19 11.89
C PHE A 265 2.95 4.06 12.95
N ALA A 266 3.84 3.42 13.74
CA ALA A 266 4.52 4.05 14.88
C ALA A 266 5.69 4.93 14.45
N LEU A 267 5.42 5.88 13.55
CA LEU A 267 6.39 6.89 13.13
C LEU A 267 6.84 7.73 14.32
N SER A 268 8.12 8.04 14.43
CA SER A 268 8.72 8.74 15.58
C SER A 268 8.07 10.09 15.88
N ASN A 269 7.56 10.80 14.86
CA ASN A 269 6.83 12.07 14.99
C ASN A 269 5.31 11.92 14.74
N TRP A 270 4.74 10.72 14.96
CA TRP A 270 3.30 10.43 14.75
C TRP A 270 2.35 11.46 15.36
N VAL A 271 2.71 12.04 16.50
CA VAL A 271 1.87 13.06 17.19
C VAL A 271 1.66 14.32 16.35
N ASP A 272 2.60 14.64 15.47
CA ASP A 272 2.58 15.83 14.63
C ASP A 272 1.76 15.64 13.36
N VAL A 273 1.47 14.39 12.97
CA VAL A 273 0.67 14.06 11.79
C VAL A 273 -0.76 14.57 11.94
N LYS A 274 -1.22 15.34 10.97
CA LYS A 274 -2.55 15.97 10.94
C LYS A 274 -3.39 15.40 9.81
N THR A 275 -4.36 14.59 10.13
CA THR A 275 -5.26 13.96 9.15
C THR A 275 -6.61 14.64 8.99
N GLY A 276 -6.93 15.58 9.89
CA GLY A 276 -8.20 16.32 9.91
C GLY A 276 -9.39 15.51 10.44
N ILE A 277 -9.28 14.19 10.58
CA ILE A 277 -10.32 13.30 11.12
C ILE A 277 -9.91 12.86 12.52
N LEU A 278 -10.80 13.08 13.51
CA LEU A 278 -10.52 12.88 14.93
C LEU A 278 -11.27 11.71 15.57
N SER A 279 -12.14 11.04 14.81
CA SER A 279 -12.97 9.91 15.24
C SER A 279 -12.98 8.79 14.19
N PRO A 280 -13.35 7.56 14.56
CA PRO A 280 -13.44 6.44 13.63
C PRO A 280 -14.23 6.79 12.38
N CYS A 281 -13.61 6.53 11.20
CA CYS A 281 -14.14 6.95 9.92
C CYS A 281 -13.73 5.96 8.82
N PHE A 282 -14.29 6.12 7.65
CA PHE A 282 -13.95 5.30 6.49
C PHE A 282 -12.54 5.55 5.95
N ARG A 283 -11.88 6.66 6.31
CA ARG A 283 -10.50 7.00 5.92
C ARG A 283 -9.93 8.08 6.82
N ASN A 284 -8.62 8.26 6.78
CA ASN A 284 -7.87 9.36 7.40
C ASN A 284 -7.94 9.45 8.94
N TYR A 285 -8.64 8.57 9.64
CA TYR A 285 -8.56 8.53 11.09
C TYR A 285 -7.31 7.71 11.49
N LYS A 286 -6.35 8.39 12.12
CA LYS A 286 -5.05 7.77 12.46
C LYS A 286 -5.06 6.90 13.72
N GLY A 287 -6.24 6.69 14.31
CA GLY A 287 -6.38 5.95 15.56
C GLY A 287 -6.12 6.80 16.81
N PRO A 288 -6.33 6.22 18.00
CA PRO A 288 -6.15 6.92 19.28
C PRO A 288 -4.67 7.07 19.68
N ARG A 289 -3.78 6.27 19.13
CA ARG A 289 -2.31 6.31 19.34
C ARG A 289 -1.60 5.65 18.15
N ALA A 290 -0.30 5.87 18.04
CA ALA A 290 0.56 5.16 17.10
C ALA A 290 0.45 3.65 17.30
N ALA A 291 0.41 2.89 16.21
CA ALA A 291 0.24 1.44 16.19
C ALA A 291 -0.86 0.97 17.17
N SER A 292 -2.03 1.62 17.13
CA SER A 292 -3.16 1.18 17.96
C SER A 292 -3.78 -0.10 17.46
N GLU A 293 -3.70 -0.37 16.16
CA GLU A 293 -4.41 -1.45 15.50
C GLU A 293 -3.58 -2.76 15.47
N PRO A 294 -4.24 -3.92 15.62
CA PRO A 294 -3.53 -5.20 15.60
C PRO A 294 -2.83 -5.45 14.26
N GLU A 295 -3.37 -4.99 13.14
CA GLU A 295 -2.78 -5.12 11.82
C GLU A 295 -1.45 -4.36 11.73
N THR A 296 -1.40 -3.11 12.17
CA THR A 296 -0.16 -2.32 12.14
C THR A 296 0.88 -2.86 13.12
N GLN A 297 0.45 -3.40 14.26
CA GLN A 297 1.34 -4.08 15.21
C GLN A 297 1.95 -5.36 14.61
N ALA A 298 1.13 -6.20 13.96
CA ALA A 298 1.58 -7.42 13.31
C ALA A 298 2.60 -7.13 12.21
N VAL A 299 2.29 -6.22 11.29
CA VAL A 299 3.20 -5.82 10.22
C VAL A 299 4.50 -5.22 10.77
N SER A 300 4.42 -4.32 11.75
CA SER A 300 5.61 -3.70 12.34
C SER A 300 6.51 -4.71 13.04
N ALA A 301 5.93 -5.63 13.80
CA ALA A 301 6.69 -6.69 14.48
C ALA A 301 7.37 -7.63 13.48
N TYR A 302 6.66 -8.00 12.42
CA TYR A 302 7.19 -8.87 11.37
C TYR A 302 8.34 -8.19 10.61
N VAL A 303 8.15 -6.95 10.13
CA VAL A 303 9.22 -6.19 9.47
C VAL A 303 10.48 -6.08 10.33
N GLN A 304 10.33 -5.77 11.62
CA GLN A 304 11.47 -5.68 12.55
C GLN A 304 12.18 -7.03 12.77
N SER A 305 11.52 -8.16 12.54
CA SER A 305 12.12 -9.50 12.66
C SER A 305 12.93 -9.92 11.44
N LEU A 306 12.73 -9.29 10.28
CA LEU A 306 13.33 -9.69 8.99
C LEU A 306 14.81 -9.32 8.84
N GLY A 307 15.32 -8.38 9.64
CA GLY A 307 16.65 -7.80 9.47
C GLY A 307 16.69 -6.81 8.31
N GLU A 308 17.73 -6.85 7.48
CA GLU A 308 17.92 -5.90 6.38
C GLU A 308 16.90 -6.15 5.25
N ILE A 309 16.28 -5.08 4.78
CA ILE A 309 15.37 -5.02 3.63
C ILE A 309 15.92 -3.94 2.69
N GLU A 310 16.13 -4.28 1.42
CA GLU A 310 16.69 -3.37 0.42
C GLU A 310 15.70 -2.26 0.05
N GLY A 311 14.42 -2.59 -0.07
CA GLY A 311 13.37 -1.64 -0.40
C GLY A 311 11.98 -2.23 -0.42
N MET A 312 10.97 -1.37 -0.68
CA MET A 312 9.57 -1.80 -0.71
C MET A 312 8.80 -1.18 -1.88
N LEU A 313 7.96 -2.00 -2.53
CA LEU A 313 6.90 -1.56 -3.42
C LEU A 313 5.56 -1.74 -2.72
N ALA A 314 4.87 -0.62 -2.44
CA ALA A 314 3.53 -0.63 -1.84
C ALA A 314 2.46 -0.42 -2.93
N PHE A 315 1.68 -1.48 -3.20
CA PHE A 315 0.62 -1.43 -4.21
C PHE A 315 -0.68 -0.93 -3.61
N HIS A 316 -1.23 0.08 -4.27
CA HIS A 316 -2.48 0.74 -3.96
C HIS A 316 -3.38 0.86 -5.20
N THR A 317 -4.57 1.43 -5.05
CA THR A 317 -5.41 1.99 -6.12
C THR A 317 -6.01 3.32 -5.64
N ALA A 318 -6.15 4.33 -6.51
CA ALA A 318 -5.98 4.28 -7.95
C ALA A 318 -5.44 5.61 -8.47
N GLY A 319 -5.05 5.65 -9.74
CA GLY A 319 -4.63 6.92 -10.36
C GLY A 319 -3.55 6.79 -11.43
N GLN A 320 -2.95 5.60 -11.58
CA GLN A 320 -1.80 5.38 -12.47
C GLN A 320 -0.67 6.37 -12.18
N VAL A 321 -0.30 6.44 -10.90
CA VAL A 321 0.75 7.32 -10.40
C VAL A 321 1.71 6.55 -9.51
N VAL A 322 2.94 7.04 -9.39
CA VAL A 322 3.93 6.59 -8.41
C VAL A 322 4.22 7.75 -7.49
N TYR A 323 3.89 7.58 -6.21
CA TYR A 323 4.30 8.53 -5.16
C TYR A 323 5.64 8.14 -4.59
N TRP A 324 6.48 9.13 -4.42
CA TRP A 324 7.78 9.00 -3.79
C TRP A 324 8.05 10.22 -2.91
N ASP A 325 8.93 10.04 -1.97
CA ASP A 325 9.31 11.02 -0.94
C ASP A 325 8.19 11.26 0.10
N CYS A 326 8.63 11.33 1.32
CA CYS A 326 7.84 11.70 2.50
C CYS A 326 8.65 12.69 3.37
N GLY A 327 9.51 13.50 2.73
CA GLY A 327 10.42 14.42 3.41
C GLY A 327 11.74 13.79 3.88
N VAL A 328 12.06 12.58 3.43
CA VAL A 328 13.35 11.91 3.73
C VAL A 328 14.53 12.68 3.14
N LYS A 329 15.71 12.51 3.72
CA LYS A 329 16.94 13.22 3.31
C LYS A 329 18.11 12.24 3.12
N GLY A 330 19.14 12.70 2.44
CA GLY A 330 20.39 11.93 2.26
C GLY A 330 20.30 10.86 1.18
N ALA A 331 21.02 9.76 1.35
CA ALA A 331 21.12 8.68 0.35
C ALA A 331 19.77 8.02 0.08
N VAL A 332 19.02 7.70 1.12
CA VAL A 332 17.68 7.06 1.00
C VAL A 332 16.74 7.87 0.12
N ARG A 333 16.83 9.21 0.16
CA ARG A 333 16.01 10.06 -0.71
C ARG A 333 16.36 9.85 -2.19
N GLN A 334 17.65 9.75 -2.50
CA GLN A 334 18.08 9.52 -3.88
C GLN A 334 17.68 8.11 -4.34
N GLU A 335 17.88 7.10 -3.50
CA GLU A 335 17.46 5.72 -3.80
C GLU A 335 15.94 5.62 -4.02
N THR A 336 15.14 6.28 -3.17
CA THR A 336 13.67 6.33 -3.35
C THR A 336 13.30 7.02 -4.67
N PHE A 337 13.97 8.12 -5.01
CA PHE A 337 13.76 8.83 -6.28
C PHE A 337 14.09 7.93 -7.48
N ASP A 338 15.27 7.29 -7.47
CA ASP A 338 15.75 6.48 -8.59
C ASP A 338 14.88 5.22 -8.77
N LEU A 339 14.45 4.58 -7.66
CA LEU A 339 13.50 3.47 -7.69
C LEU A 339 12.15 3.90 -8.28
N ALA A 340 11.60 5.03 -7.83
CA ALA A 340 10.34 5.54 -8.35
C ALA A 340 10.44 5.90 -9.84
N GLN A 341 11.58 6.44 -10.27
CA GLN A 341 11.84 6.71 -11.69
C GLN A 341 11.86 5.41 -12.51
N ALA A 342 12.54 4.38 -12.06
CA ALA A 342 12.59 3.08 -12.73
C ALA A 342 11.18 2.46 -12.86
N VAL A 343 10.37 2.54 -11.80
CA VAL A 343 8.96 2.09 -11.82
C VAL A 343 8.14 2.89 -12.83
N CYS A 344 8.28 4.23 -12.86
CA CYS A 344 7.56 5.09 -13.81
C CYS A 344 7.97 4.84 -15.27
N GLU A 345 9.26 4.64 -15.53
CA GLU A 345 9.77 4.34 -16.88
C GLU A 345 9.20 3.04 -17.41
N HIS A 346 9.02 2.03 -16.55
CA HIS A 346 8.42 0.76 -16.93
C HIS A 346 6.90 0.86 -17.12
N THR A 347 6.18 1.45 -16.15
CA THR A 347 4.71 1.46 -16.14
C THR A 347 4.09 2.53 -17.03
N GLY A 348 4.81 3.61 -17.31
CA GLY A 348 4.26 4.82 -17.92
C GLY A 348 3.40 5.66 -16.96
N TYR A 349 3.41 5.35 -15.67
CA TYR A 349 2.66 6.08 -14.65
C TYR A 349 3.25 7.46 -14.40
N LYS A 350 2.43 8.36 -13.84
CA LYS A 350 2.87 9.70 -13.49
C LYS A 350 3.77 9.65 -12.26
N PHE A 351 4.89 10.34 -12.34
CA PHE A 351 5.83 10.52 -11.23
C PHE A 351 5.37 11.69 -10.35
N ILE A 352 4.98 11.42 -9.11
CA ILE A 352 4.41 12.41 -8.19
C ILE A 352 5.30 12.53 -6.95
N TYR A 353 5.78 13.74 -6.72
CA TYR A 353 6.42 14.11 -5.47
C TYR A 353 5.35 14.38 -4.41
N ASP A 354 5.43 13.69 -3.28
CA ASP A 354 4.53 13.88 -2.16
C ASP A 354 5.33 13.98 -0.86
N GLU A 355 5.42 15.17 -0.30
CA GLU A 355 6.09 15.44 0.98
C GLU A 355 5.15 15.39 2.17
N HIS A 356 3.88 14.98 1.99
CA HIS A 356 2.95 14.89 3.09
C HIS A 356 3.33 13.73 4.02
N LEU A 357 3.35 14.05 5.30
CA LEU A 357 3.61 13.09 6.35
C LEU A 357 2.28 12.53 6.85
N ASP A 358 2.07 11.26 6.60
CA ASP A 358 0.80 10.59 6.83
C ASP A 358 0.84 9.55 7.97
N ALA A 359 2.03 9.20 8.48
CA ALA A 359 2.30 8.04 9.32
C ALA A 359 1.87 6.73 8.63
N SER A 360 2.13 6.65 7.35
CA SER A 360 1.92 5.50 6.50
C SER A 360 2.98 4.41 6.78
N LEU A 361 2.77 3.22 6.19
CA LEU A 361 3.80 2.18 6.15
C LEU A 361 5.07 2.71 5.46
N ASN A 362 4.90 3.42 4.33
CA ASN A 362 6.00 4.00 3.58
C ASN A 362 6.79 5.02 4.41
N ASP A 363 6.10 5.94 5.10
CA ASP A 363 6.75 6.92 5.96
C ASP A 363 7.57 6.25 7.05
N TRP A 364 6.99 5.26 7.72
CA TRP A 364 7.68 4.53 8.79
C TRP A 364 8.89 3.77 8.26
N MET A 365 8.77 3.06 7.12
CA MET A 365 9.88 2.35 6.49
C MET A 365 10.99 3.30 6.07
N THR A 366 10.63 4.42 5.44
CA THR A 366 11.62 5.34 4.86
C THR A 366 12.25 6.26 5.89
N LEU A 367 11.45 6.87 6.78
CA LEU A 367 11.94 7.88 7.72
C LEU A 367 12.58 7.26 8.97
N ASP A 368 11.97 6.22 9.53
CA ASP A 368 12.43 5.62 10.79
C ASP A 368 13.40 4.45 10.57
N LEU A 369 13.21 3.67 9.49
CA LEU A 369 14.05 2.50 9.21
C LEU A 369 15.11 2.75 8.12
N GLY A 370 15.00 3.83 7.36
CA GLY A 370 15.96 4.18 6.31
C GLY A 370 15.88 3.28 5.07
N ILE A 371 14.71 2.68 4.81
CA ILE A 371 14.46 1.76 3.71
C ILE A 371 13.77 2.50 2.56
N PRO A 372 14.31 2.54 1.34
CA PRO A 372 13.68 3.21 0.20
C PRO A 372 12.35 2.54 -0.17
N THR A 373 11.28 3.34 -0.31
CA THR A 373 9.93 2.84 -0.61
C THR A 373 9.23 3.69 -1.64
N VAL A 374 8.40 3.06 -2.47
CA VAL A 374 7.53 3.77 -3.40
C VAL A 374 6.10 3.25 -3.32
N THR A 375 5.12 4.15 -3.50
CA THR A 375 3.70 3.79 -3.63
C THR A 375 3.33 3.71 -5.10
N VAL A 376 2.80 2.58 -5.53
CA VAL A 376 2.34 2.33 -6.90
C VAL A 376 0.82 2.30 -6.91
N GLU A 377 0.19 3.37 -7.37
CA GLU A 377 -1.26 3.49 -7.51
C GLU A 377 -1.73 2.92 -8.85
N LEU A 378 -2.24 1.71 -8.81
CA LEU A 378 -2.72 0.98 -9.99
C LEU A 378 -4.04 1.55 -10.51
N ALA A 379 -4.39 1.18 -11.76
CA ALA A 379 -5.72 1.35 -12.36
C ALA A 379 -6.27 2.79 -12.43
N SER A 380 -7.45 2.93 -13.03
CA SER A 380 -8.18 4.19 -13.11
C SER A 380 -8.91 4.50 -11.81
N VAL A 381 -9.22 5.79 -11.55
CA VAL A 381 -9.94 6.20 -10.33
C VAL A 381 -11.43 5.89 -10.47
N ILE A 382 -11.82 4.64 -10.19
CA ILE A 382 -13.20 4.16 -10.24
C ILE A 382 -13.49 3.34 -8.98
N TYR A 383 -14.58 3.62 -8.27
CA TYR A 383 -15.01 2.84 -7.10
C TYR A 383 -16.54 2.62 -7.13
N PRO A 384 -17.02 1.40 -6.79
CA PRO A 384 -16.21 0.20 -6.49
C PRO A 384 -15.31 -0.16 -7.67
N MET A 385 -14.09 -0.65 -7.40
CA MET A 385 -13.13 -1.01 -8.44
C MET A 385 -13.64 -2.19 -9.27
N PRO A 386 -13.88 -2.04 -10.58
CA PRO A 386 -14.36 -3.15 -11.39
C PRO A 386 -13.22 -4.13 -11.70
N THR A 387 -13.54 -5.43 -11.78
CA THR A 387 -12.55 -6.46 -12.15
C THR A 387 -11.97 -6.27 -13.55
N SER A 388 -12.69 -5.56 -14.44
CA SER A 388 -12.19 -5.23 -15.78
C SER A 388 -10.97 -4.31 -15.80
N GLU A 389 -10.63 -3.65 -14.69
CA GLU A 389 -9.38 -2.86 -14.56
C GLU A 389 -8.15 -3.77 -14.37
N PHE A 390 -8.34 -5.06 -14.04
CA PHE A 390 -7.25 -5.98 -13.73
C PHE A 390 -6.27 -6.16 -14.88
N ASP A 391 -6.74 -6.45 -16.10
CA ASP A 391 -5.86 -6.77 -17.23
C ASP A 391 -4.89 -5.62 -17.52
N ALA A 392 -5.38 -4.38 -17.52
CA ALA A 392 -4.55 -3.20 -17.75
C ALA A 392 -3.55 -2.96 -16.61
N ALA A 393 -3.99 -3.09 -15.36
CA ALA A 393 -3.13 -2.97 -14.18
C ALA A 393 -2.06 -4.07 -14.15
N TRP A 394 -2.44 -5.30 -14.51
CA TRP A 394 -1.55 -6.45 -14.60
C TRP A 394 -0.44 -6.24 -15.63
N GLU A 395 -0.77 -5.85 -16.86
CA GLU A 395 0.22 -5.60 -17.91
C GLU A 395 1.26 -4.55 -17.52
N GLN A 396 0.88 -3.57 -16.72
CA GLN A 396 1.76 -2.52 -16.25
C GLN A 396 2.60 -2.92 -15.02
N ALA A 397 2.07 -3.80 -14.17
CA ALA A 397 2.68 -4.09 -12.87
C ALA A 397 3.43 -5.43 -12.81
N ARG A 398 3.17 -6.37 -13.71
CA ARG A 398 3.62 -7.77 -13.60
C ARG A 398 5.14 -7.94 -13.47
N GLU A 399 5.93 -7.04 -14.04
CA GLU A 399 7.40 -7.14 -14.04
C GLU A 399 8.10 -6.26 -13.00
N LEU A 400 7.34 -5.61 -12.12
CA LEU A 400 7.91 -4.65 -11.18
C LEU A 400 8.85 -5.28 -10.15
N TRP A 401 8.72 -6.57 -9.86
CA TRP A 401 9.70 -7.26 -9.00
C TRP A 401 11.07 -7.37 -9.66
N VAL A 402 11.11 -7.65 -10.98
CA VAL A 402 12.36 -7.65 -11.75
C VAL A 402 12.98 -6.26 -11.78
N ILE A 403 12.17 -5.22 -11.99
CA ILE A 403 12.64 -3.82 -11.97
C ILE A 403 13.29 -3.49 -10.61
N ALA A 404 12.63 -3.85 -9.50
CA ALA A 404 13.19 -3.64 -8.16
C ALA A 404 14.45 -4.49 -7.93
N ALA A 405 14.45 -5.76 -8.35
CA ALA A 405 15.62 -6.63 -8.20
C ALA A 405 16.82 -6.15 -9.03
N GLN A 406 16.60 -5.64 -10.23
CA GLN A 406 17.66 -5.03 -11.05
C GLN A 406 18.19 -3.76 -10.39
N PHE A 407 17.31 -2.90 -9.89
CA PHE A 407 17.69 -1.66 -9.21
C PHE A 407 18.57 -1.93 -7.99
N PHE A 408 18.16 -2.83 -7.11
CA PHE A 408 18.96 -3.19 -5.94
C PHE A 408 20.11 -4.15 -6.25
N GLY A 409 20.15 -4.77 -7.44
CA GLY A 409 21.17 -5.72 -7.90
C GLY A 409 22.47 -5.05 -8.38
N GLU A 410 22.41 -3.78 -8.72
CA GLU A 410 23.57 -2.99 -9.17
C GLU A 410 24.43 -2.50 -7.97
#